data_e06b3273dea0e198f60069e6381408a2
#
_entry.id   e06b3273dea0e198f60069e6381408a2
#
_cell.length_a   1.000
_cell.length_b   1.000
_cell.length_c   1.000
_cell.angle_alpha   90.00
_cell.angle_beta   90.00
_cell.angle_gamma   90.00
#
_symmetry.space_group_name_H-M   'P 1'
#
loop_
_entity.id
_entity.type
_entity.pdbx_description
1 polymer ?
#
loop_
_entity_poly.entity_id
_entity_poly.type
_entity_poly.pdbx_seq_one_letter_code
_entity_poly.pdbx_strand_id
1 'polypeptide(L)'
;MKLAKLEAIPLKIPFSIGPLVPKSGGQPWHAQEIVLVRVETDDGLVGWGEAFSYSCQRAVVAAIEDMIAPLAVGRDVDDIPAFMRELQQVVHLFGRYGLVMFAFSGLDIALWDLAAKAKGVPLARLIDPSAAMTPLEGYSSLYRYGDIDLVKAKCRQSLDQGYKVIKLHEITEPEVRAAREEVGADIALTVDTNCPWTLEEARAMALAFKPYDLTWL
;
A
#
# COMPACT_ATOMS: atom_id res chain seq x y z
N MET A 1 18.97 17.34 12.27
CA MET A 1 19.46 15.93 11.99
C MET A 1 20.02 15.92 10.58
N LYS A 2 21.26 15.48 10.42
CA LYS A 2 21.91 15.43 9.10
C LYS A 2 21.83 13.99 8.56
N LEU A 3 21.30 13.82 7.34
CA LEU A 3 21.19 12.54 6.68
C LEU A 3 22.57 12.06 6.22
N ALA A 4 23.12 11.01 6.82
CA ALA A 4 24.42 10.45 6.48
C ALA A 4 24.33 9.38 5.38
N LYS A 5 23.23 8.60 5.34
CA LYS A 5 23.05 7.47 4.43
C LYS A 5 21.61 7.31 4.00
N LEU A 6 21.42 6.91 2.75
CA LEU A 6 20.16 6.47 2.17
C LEU A 6 20.42 5.20 1.36
N GLU A 7 19.72 4.13 1.67
CA GLU A 7 19.88 2.81 1.02
C GLU A 7 18.55 2.31 0.51
N ALA A 8 18.54 1.76 -0.70
CA ALA A 8 17.42 0.99 -1.24
C ALA A 8 17.68 -0.50 -1.07
N ILE A 9 16.79 -1.22 -0.40
CA ILE A 9 16.94 -2.64 -0.10
C ILE A 9 15.80 -3.39 -0.80
N PRO A 10 16.04 -3.97 -1.99
CA PRO A 10 15.03 -4.74 -2.69
C PRO A 10 14.80 -6.09 -2.01
N LEU A 11 13.53 -6.40 -1.73
CA LEU A 11 13.11 -7.67 -1.18
C LEU A 11 12.13 -8.37 -2.11
N LYS A 12 12.22 -9.68 -2.17
CA LYS A 12 11.29 -10.54 -2.90
C LYS A 12 10.74 -11.59 -1.93
N ILE A 13 9.47 -11.41 -1.54
CA ILE A 13 8.80 -12.22 -0.52
C ILE A 13 7.86 -13.19 -1.23
N PRO A 14 8.17 -14.49 -1.29
CA PRO A 14 7.27 -15.47 -1.89
C PRO A 14 5.95 -15.56 -1.14
N PHE A 15 4.85 -15.74 -1.85
CA PHE A 15 3.54 -15.98 -1.24
C PHE A 15 2.70 -16.94 -2.08
N SER A 16 1.65 -17.50 -1.45
CA SER A 16 0.63 -18.31 -2.11
C SER A 16 -0.75 -17.94 -1.57
N ILE A 17 -1.73 -17.92 -2.46
CA ILE A 17 -3.14 -17.69 -2.09
C ILE A 17 -3.97 -18.98 -2.17
N GLY A 18 -3.32 -20.12 -2.33
CA GLY A 18 -3.97 -21.42 -2.49
C GLY A 18 -3.80 -21.97 -3.91
N PRO A 19 -4.85 -22.61 -4.48
CA PRO A 19 -4.74 -23.31 -5.77
C PRO A 19 -4.58 -22.38 -6.98
N LEU A 20 -4.91 -21.11 -6.83
CA LEU A 20 -4.78 -20.12 -7.90
C LEU A 20 -3.45 -19.38 -7.80
N VAL A 21 -2.90 -19.02 -8.95
CA VAL A 21 -1.79 -18.09 -9.06
C VAL A 21 -2.34 -16.73 -9.49
N PRO A 22 -2.29 -15.71 -8.63
CA PRO A 22 -2.76 -14.38 -9.01
C PRO A 22 -1.89 -13.81 -10.13
N LYS A 23 -2.41 -12.81 -10.83
CA LYS A 23 -1.68 -12.12 -11.90
C LYS A 23 -1.47 -10.66 -11.55
N SER A 24 -0.30 -10.15 -11.85
CA SER A 24 0.02 -8.72 -11.82
C SER A 24 0.51 -8.29 -13.20
N GLY A 25 -0.15 -7.29 -13.81
CA GLY A 25 0.17 -6.87 -15.16
C GLY A 25 0.05 -8.00 -16.22
N GLY A 26 -0.89 -8.94 -16.00
CA GLY A 26 -1.09 -10.11 -16.88
C GLY A 26 -0.10 -11.26 -16.68
N GLN A 27 0.92 -11.11 -15.84
CA GLN A 27 1.93 -12.14 -15.54
C GLN A 27 1.62 -12.86 -14.22
N PRO A 28 1.98 -14.16 -14.09
CA PRO A 28 1.88 -14.88 -12.82
C PRO A 28 2.62 -14.14 -11.70
N TRP A 29 1.95 -13.99 -10.54
CA TRP A 29 2.49 -13.25 -9.40
C TRP A 29 2.75 -14.20 -8.22
N HIS A 30 4.01 -14.59 -8.06
CA HIS A 30 4.45 -15.58 -7.07
C HIS A 30 5.18 -14.97 -5.86
N ALA A 31 5.49 -13.69 -5.93
CA ALA A 31 6.20 -13.02 -4.85
C ALA A 31 5.84 -11.53 -4.83
N GLN A 32 5.73 -10.99 -3.62
CA GLN A 32 5.65 -9.56 -3.37
C GLN A 32 7.04 -8.96 -3.53
N GLU A 33 7.19 -8.05 -4.49
CA GLU A 33 8.41 -7.27 -4.67
C GLU A 33 8.24 -5.93 -4.00
N ILE A 34 9.06 -5.64 -2.99
CA ILE A 34 9.07 -4.38 -2.25
C ILE A 34 10.46 -3.80 -2.20
N VAL A 35 10.58 -2.49 -2.03
CA VAL A 35 11.85 -1.82 -1.78
C VAL A 35 11.75 -1.15 -0.42
N LEU A 36 12.52 -1.63 0.57
CA LEU A 36 12.70 -0.91 1.81
C LEU A 36 13.70 0.23 1.59
N VAL A 37 13.38 1.38 2.16
CA VAL A 37 14.25 2.55 2.20
C VAL A 37 14.76 2.71 3.61
N ARG A 38 16.07 2.60 3.77
CA ARG A 38 16.76 2.82 5.03
C ARG A 38 17.49 4.14 5.00
N VAL A 39 17.21 5.00 5.98
CA VAL A 39 17.94 6.25 6.18
C VAL A 39 18.70 6.19 7.50
N GLU A 40 19.86 6.85 7.55
CA GLU A 40 20.69 6.94 8.76
C GLU A 40 21.25 8.35 8.90
N THR A 41 21.19 8.88 10.12
CA THR A 41 21.76 10.17 10.46
C THR A 41 23.22 10.04 10.85
N ASP A 42 23.92 11.17 10.92
CA ASP A 42 25.33 11.26 11.33
C ASP A 42 25.58 10.85 12.80
N ASP A 43 24.54 10.87 13.64
CA ASP A 43 24.56 10.36 15.01
C ASP A 43 24.08 8.89 15.14
N GLY A 44 23.82 8.23 14.01
CA GLY A 44 23.51 6.79 13.93
C GLY A 44 22.05 6.40 14.14
N LEU A 45 21.11 7.38 14.19
CA LEU A 45 19.68 7.06 14.24
C LEU A 45 19.21 6.54 12.88
N VAL A 46 18.35 5.50 12.90
CA VAL A 46 17.88 4.82 11.67
C VAL A 46 16.38 4.91 11.53
N GLY A 47 15.93 5.36 10.34
CA GLY A 47 14.55 5.34 9.90
C GLY A 47 14.30 4.36 8.75
N TRP A 48 13.07 3.86 8.66
CA TRP A 48 12.64 2.89 7.66
C TRP A 48 11.38 3.33 6.94
N GLY A 49 11.35 3.13 5.63
CA GLY A 49 10.18 3.33 4.79
C GLY A 49 10.05 2.23 3.74
N GLU A 50 8.95 2.21 3.04
CA GLU A 50 8.72 1.32 1.90
C GLU A 50 8.36 2.13 0.66
N ALA A 51 9.03 1.86 -0.45
CA ALA A 51 8.68 2.38 -1.76
C ALA A 51 7.87 1.33 -2.53
N PHE A 52 6.72 1.74 -3.06
CA PHE A 52 5.91 0.90 -3.95
C PHE A 52 6.74 0.46 -5.16
N SER A 53 6.72 -0.84 -5.49
CA SER A 53 7.64 -1.35 -6.50
C SER A 53 7.12 -2.55 -7.31
N TYR A 54 5.80 -2.79 -7.33
CA TYR A 54 5.20 -3.91 -8.05
C TYR A 54 5.60 -3.93 -9.53
N SER A 55 6.27 -5.01 -9.95
CA SER A 55 6.76 -5.22 -11.32
C SER A 55 7.74 -4.15 -11.84
N CYS A 56 8.21 -3.25 -10.97
CA CYS A 56 9.13 -2.17 -11.33
C CYS A 56 10.27 -1.98 -10.30
N GLN A 57 10.56 -2.98 -9.47
CA GLN A 57 11.48 -2.90 -8.33
C GLN A 57 12.85 -2.30 -8.71
N ARG A 58 13.48 -2.81 -9.78
CA ARG A 58 14.80 -2.32 -10.22
C ARG A 58 14.80 -0.85 -10.63
N ALA A 59 13.71 -0.40 -11.26
CA ALA A 59 13.57 1.01 -11.66
C ALA A 59 13.39 1.92 -10.44
N VAL A 60 12.66 1.47 -9.41
CA VAL A 60 12.50 2.21 -8.15
C VAL A 60 13.81 2.27 -7.38
N VAL A 61 14.57 1.18 -7.30
CA VAL A 61 15.92 1.17 -6.71
C VAL A 61 16.82 2.19 -7.41
N ALA A 62 16.90 2.17 -8.75
CA ALA A 62 17.69 3.13 -9.51
C ALA A 62 17.23 4.58 -9.28
N ALA A 63 15.91 4.82 -9.20
CA ALA A 63 15.41 6.17 -8.88
C ALA A 63 15.84 6.64 -7.49
N ILE A 64 15.87 5.76 -6.49
CA ILE A 64 16.36 6.09 -5.15
C ILE A 64 17.87 6.37 -5.18
N GLU A 65 18.67 5.46 -5.76
CA GLU A 65 20.12 5.50 -5.69
C GLU A 65 20.74 6.57 -6.58
N ASP A 66 20.25 6.72 -7.82
CA ASP A 66 20.85 7.61 -8.82
C ASP A 66 20.25 9.01 -8.83
N MET A 67 18.98 9.17 -8.43
CA MET A 67 18.29 10.45 -8.54
C MET A 67 18.06 11.13 -7.18
N ILE A 68 17.66 10.36 -6.14
CA ILE A 68 17.25 10.93 -4.85
C ILE A 68 18.40 10.95 -3.87
N ALA A 69 19.13 9.87 -3.70
CA ALA A 69 20.21 9.79 -2.71
C ALA A 69 21.29 10.87 -2.89
N PRO A 70 21.77 11.18 -4.11
CA PRO A 70 22.74 12.25 -4.31
C PRO A 70 22.27 13.66 -3.91
N LEU A 71 20.95 13.87 -3.93
CA LEU A 71 20.33 15.14 -3.55
C LEU A 71 19.99 15.23 -2.06
N ALA A 72 19.82 14.06 -1.40
CA ALA A 72 19.35 13.97 -0.03
C ALA A 72 20.48 13.81 0.99
N VAL A 73 21.48 12.98 0.68
CA VAL A 73 22.59 12.69 1.59
C VAL A 73 23.43 13.94 1.86
N GLY A 74 23.81 14.13 3.12
CA GLY A 74 24.58 15.30 3.59
C GLY A 74 23.73 16.51 3.96
N ARG A 75 22.40 16.46 3.77
CA ARG A 75 21.48 17.56 4.08
C ARG A 75 20.86 17.43 5.45
N ASP A 76 20.40 18.57 5.99
CA ASP A 76 19.55 18.61 7.17
C ASP A 76 18.11 18.21 6.82
N VAL A 77 17.50 17.40 7.68
CA VAL A 77 16.15 16.83 7.49
C VAL A 77 15.18 17.16 8.65
N ASP A 78 15.47 18.17 9.44
CA ASP A 78 14.61 18.56 10.58
C ASP A 78 13.24 19.09 10.12
N ASP A 79 13.18 19.82 9.00
CA ASP A 79 11.93 20.23 8.35
C ASP A 79 11.64 19.29 7.16
N ILE A 80 11.06 18.11 7.45
CA ILE A 80 10.74 17.11 6.44
C ILE A 80 9.86 17.69 5.32
N PRO A 81 8.75 18.43 5.59
CA PRO A 81 7.93 19.00 4.53
C PRO A 81 8.68 19.97 3.61
N ALA A 82 9.54 20.84 4.15
CA ALA A 82 10.33 21.75 3.33
C ALA A 82 11.37 20.97 2.51
N PHE A 83 12.08 20.05 3.13
CA PHE A 83 13.07 19.19 2.48
C PHE A 83 12.47 18.41 1.30
N MET A 84 11.31 17.75 1.50
CA MET A 84 10.63 16.98 0.45
C MET A 84 10.13 17.89 -0.68
N ARG A 85 9.63 19.08 -0.39
CA ARG A 85 9.23 20.06 -1.44
C ARG A 85 10.43 20.48 -2.29
N GLU A 86 11.56 20.79 -1.69
CA GLU A 86 12.78 21.18 -2.41
C GLU A 86 13.29 20.06 -3.32
N LEU A 87 13.37 18.82 -2.82
CA LEU A 87 13.78 17.68 -3.64
C LEU A 87 12.85 17.46 -4.83
N GLN A 88 11.53 17.49 -4.60
CA GLN A 88 10.54 17.37 -5.69
C GLN A 88 10.65 18.51 -6.70
N GLN A 89 11.02 19.72 -6.28
CA GLN A 89 11.25 20.84 -7.18
C GLN A 89 12.48 20.62 -8.07
N VAL A 90 13.55 20.05 -7.53
CA VAL A 90 14.77 19.75 -8.31
C VAL A 90 14.50 18.71 -9.41
N VAL A 91 13.69 17.70 -9.10
CA VAL A 91 13.40 16.61 -10.05
C VAL A 91 12.06 16.78 -10.80
N HIS A 92 11.50 17.99 -10.81
CA HIS A 92 10.17 18.26 -11.40
C HIS A 92 10.02 17.84 -12.87
N LEU A 93 11.11 17.79 -13.64
CA LEU A 93 11.15 17.35 -15.04
C LEU A 93 10.70 15.90 -15.22
N PHE A 94 10.83 15.07 -14.19
CA PHE A 94 10.45 13.65 -14.23
C PHE A 94 8.99 13.40 -13.85
N GLY A 95 8.21 14.45 -13.65
CA GLY A 95 6.80 14.38 -13.28
C GLY A 95 6.58 14.20 -11.78
N ARG A 96 5.29 14.11 -11.39
CA ARG A 96 4.88 14.03 -9.98
C ARG A 96 4.01 12.80 -9.68
N TYR A 97 4.21 11.72 -10.42
CA TYR A 97 3.67 10.39 -10.13
C TYR A 97 4.51 9.33 -10.84
N GLY A 98 4.22 8.08 -10.53
CA GLY A 98 5.01 6.95 -11.04
C GLY A 98 6.31 6.74 -10.28
N LEU A 99 7.32 6.21 -10.96
CA LEU A 99 8.56 5.68 -10.36
C LEU A 99 9.28 6.66 -9.42
N VAL A 100 9.39 7.91 -9.82
CA VAL A 100 10.08 8.94 -9.00
C VAL A 100 9.30 9.21 -7.72
N MET A 101 7.97 9.28 -7.79
CA MET A 101 7.14 9.48 -6.59
C MET A 101 7.07 8.23 -5.70
N PHE A 102 7.20 7.02 -6.25
CA PHE A 102 7.35 5.81 -5.45
C PHE A 102 8.63 5.85 -4.63
N ALA A 103 9.74 6.28 -5.25
CA ALA A 103 11.02 6.47 -4.57
C ALA A 103 10.94 7.56 -3.48
N PHE A 104 10.30 8.70 -3.78
CA PHE A 104 10.06 9.76 -2.80
C PHE A 104 9.20 9.30 -1.62
N SER A 105 8.14 8.53 -1.88
CA SER A 105 7.27 7.98 -0.84
C SER A 105 8.06 7.14 0.17
N GLY A 106 8.96 6.28 -0.32
CA GLY A 106 9.84 5.51 0.56
C GLY A 106 10.75 6.36 1.43
N LEU A 107 11.35 7.42 0.86
CA LEU A 107 12.16 8.36 1.62
C LEU A 107 11.31 9.14 2.65
N ASP A 108 10.16 9.67 2.25
CA ASP A 108 9.26 10.43 3.13
C ASP A 108 8.86 9.61 4.36
N ILE A 109 8.40 8.35 4.15
CA ILE A 109 8.05 7.45 5.24
C ILE A 109 9.26 7.19 6.16
N ALA A 110 10.44 6.96 5.59
CA ALA A 110 11.66 6.73 6.37
C ALA A 110 12.06 7.94 7.23
N LEU A 111 11.90 9.16 6.70
CA LEU A 111 12.19 10.39 7.44
C LEU A 111 11.18 10.63 8.58
N TRP A 112 9.90 10.36 8.37
CA TRP A 112 8.89 10.45 9.43
C TRP A 112 9.11 9.40 10.52
N ASP A 113 9.50 8.17 10.18
CA ASP A 113 9.90 7.14 11.16
C ASP A 113 11.12 7.59 11.96
N LEU A 114 12.11 8.16 11.27
CA LEU A 114 13.31 8.74 11.91
C LEU A 114 12.95 9.84 12.91
N ALA A 115 12.10 10.80 12.50
CA ALA A 115 11.66 11.91 13.34
C ALA A 115 10.88 11.44 14.57
N ALA A 116 10.03 10.42 14.42
CA ALA A 116 9.30 9.83 15.54
C ALA A 116 10.24 9.16 16.54
N LYS A 117 11.21 8.39 16.05
CA LYS A 117 12.25 7.76 16.87
C LYS A 117 13.14 8.78 17.58
N ALA A 118 13.55 9.87 16.92
CA ALA A 118 14.31 10.95 17.52
C ALA A 118 13.60 11.59 18.71
N LYS A 119 12.26 11.66 18.67
CA LYS A 119 11.42 12.17 19.76
C LYS A 119 10.99 11.10 20.75
N GLY A 120 11.28 9.83 20.52
CA GLY A 120 10.87 8.71 21.40
C GLY A 120 9.37 8.49 21.46
N VAL A 121 8.62 8.84 20.40
CA VAL A 121 7.17 8.73 20.35
C VAL A 121 6.71 7.91 19.14
N PRO A 122 5.55 7.24 19.21
CA PRO A 122 4.94 6.65 18.00
C PRO A 122 4.64 7.71 16.94
N LEU A 123 4.73 7.36 15.65
CA LEU A 123 4.45 8.28 14.55
C LEU A 123 3.07 8.94 14.66
N ALA A 124 2.05 8.21 15.06
CA ALA A 124 0.71 8.76 15.28
C ALA A 124 0.73 9.94 16.28
N ARG A 125 1.52 9.84 17.35
CA ARG A 125 1.69 10.90 18.35
C ARG A 125 2.56 12.06 17.86
N LEU A 126 3.46 11.80 16.94
CA LEU A 126 4.25 12.86 16.30
C LEU A 126 3.35 13.73 15.41
N ILE A 127 2.43 13.10 14.68
CA ILE A 127 1.49 13.80 13.77
C ILE A 127 0.38 14.49 14.57
N ASP A 128 -0.22 13.79 15.53
CA ASP A 128 -1.23 14.32 16.43
C ASP A 128 -0.90 13.93 17.88
N PRO A 129 -0.39 14.87 18.70
CA PRO A 129 -0.08 14.60 20.11
C PRO A 129 -1.29 14.10 20.92
N SER A 130 -2.51 14.39 20.49
CA SER A 130 -3.75 13.96 21.11
C SER A 130 -4.26 12.60 20.63
N ALA A 131 -3.61 11.99 19.62
CA ALA A 131 -4.05 10.75 19.01
C ALA A 131 -4.27 9.65 20.06
N ALA A 132 -5.48 9.09 20.05
CA ALA A 132 -5.80 7.94 20.89
C ALA A 132 -5.07 6.70 20.34
N MET A 133 -4.37 5.98 21.23
CA MET A 133 -3.69 4.73 20.86
C MET A 133 -4.67 3.55 21.05
N THR A 134 -5.82 3.64 20.44
CA THR A 134 -6.86 2.59 20.48
C THR A 134 -6.69 1.64 19.30
N PRO A 135 -7.01 0.35 19.46
CA PRO A 135 -7.08 -0.59 18.35
C PRO A 135 -8.04 -0.08 17.26
N LEU A 136 -7.63 -0.18 16.02
CA LEU A 136 -8.48 0.07 14.85
C LEU A 136 -9.05 -1.26 14.35
N GLU A 137 -10.29 -1.25 13.89
CA GLU A 137 -10.89 -2.40 13.24
C GLU A 137 -10.26 -2.58 11.85
N GLY A 138 -9.72 -3.78 11.61
CA GLY A 138 -9.16 -4.15 10.32
C GLY A 138 -10.20 -4.89 9.47
N TYR A 139 -10.05 -4.84 8.15
CA TYR A 139 -10.81 -5.70 7.24
C TYR A 139 -9.93 -6.79 6.62
N SER A 140 -10.55 -7.91 6.28
CA SER A 140 -9.90 -8.94 5.46
C SER A 140 -9.91 -8.53 4.01
N SER A 141 -8.72 -8.30 3.42
CA SER A 141 -8.57 -7.95 2.01
C SER A 141 -8.30 -9.20 1.19
N LEU A 142 -9.28 -9.65 0.42
CA LEU A 142 -9.21 -10.85 -0.40
C LEU A 142 -8.65 -10.52 -1.79
N TYR A 143 -7.98 -11.48 -2.42
CA TYR A 143 -7.57 -11.37 -3.82
C TYR A 143 -8.77 -11.49 -4.77
N ARG A 144 -8.55 -11.19 -6.05
CA ARG A 144 -9.48 -11.55 -7.12
C ARG A 144 -9.30 -13.03 -7.43
N TYR A 145 -10.32 -13.82 -7.18
CA TYR A 145 -10.31 -15.25 -7.42
C TYR A 145 -11.00 -15.62 -8.73
N GLY A 146 -12.10 -14.93 -9.09
CA GLY A 146 -12.91 -15.22 -10.27
C GLY A 146 -13.54 -16.62 -10.23
N ASP A 147 -13.72 -17.18 -9.03
CA ASP A 147 -14.26 -18.51 -8.76
C ASP A 147 -15.17 -18.44 -7.54
N ILE A 148 -16.43 -18.76 -7.72
CA ILE A 148 -17.49 -18.61 -6.71
C ILE A 148 -17.20 -19.45 -5.46
N ASP A 149 -16.77 -20.69 -5.62
CA ASP A 149 -16.53 -21.60 -4.49
C ASP A 149 -15.33 -21.14 -3.67
N LEU A 150 -14.30 -20.65 -4.35
CA LEU A 150 -13.12 -20.10 -3.68
C LEU A 150 -13.43 -18.77 -2.98
N VAL A 151 -14.24 -17.90 -3.58
CA VAL A 151 -14.71 -16.66 -2.92
C VAL A 151 -15.45 -17.00 -1.65
N LYS A 152 -16.43 -17.92 -1.68
CA LYS A 152 -17.17 -18.38 -0.49
C LYS A 152 -16.23 -18.96 0.56
N ALA A 153 -15.31 -19.83 0.17
CA ALA A 153 -14.34 -20.44 1.10
C ALA A 153 -13.46 -19.40 1.79
N LYS A 154 -13.01 -18.37 1.04
CA LYS A 154 -12.17 -17.30 1.59
C LYS A 154 -12.96 -16.33 2.46
N CYS A 155 -14.20 -16.03 2.12
CA CYS A 155 -15.11 -15.28 2.99
C CYS A 155 -15.31 -16.01 4.32
N ARG A 156 -15.62 -17.32 4.29
CA ARG A 156 -15.76 -18.14 5.51
C ARG A 156 -14.47 -18.13 6.35
N GLN A 157 -13.31 -18.34 5.71
CA GLN A 157 -12.02 -18.24 6.40
C GLN A 157 -11.83 -16.91 7.11
N SER A 158 -12.24 -15.79 6.51
CA SER A 158 -12.15 -14.46 7.12
C SER A 158 -13.09 -14.33 8.33
N LEU A 159 -14.31 -14.85 8.23
CA LEU A 159 -15.24 -14.89 9.36
C LEU A 159 -14.69 -15.72 10.53
N ASP A 160 -14.13 -16.90 10.24
CA ASP A 160 -13.51 -17.78 11.25
C ASP A 160 -12.33 -17.10 11.96
N GLN A 161 -11.63 -16.16 11.28
CA GLN A 161 -10.58 -15.32 11.85
C GLN A 161 -11.11 -14.12 12.64
N GLY A 162 -12.43 -13.92 12.69
CA GLY A 162 -13.10 -12.86 13.45
C GLY A 162 -13.24 -11.52 12.73
N TYR A 163 -12.96 -11.44 11.43
CA TYR A 163 -13.18 -10.21 10.66
C TYR A 163 -14.67 -9.92 10.50
N LYS A 164 -15.04 -8.66 10.67
CA LYS A 164 -16.42 -8.14 10.50
C LYS A 164 -16.58 -7.31 9.24
N VAL A 165 -15.47 -7.02 8.58
CA VAL A 165 -15.42 -6.28 7.32
C VAL A 165 -14.58 -7.09 6.34
N ILE A 166 -15.10 -7.33 5.13
CA ILE A 166 -14.41 -8.08 4.08
C ILE A 166 -14.36 -7.21 2.82
N LYS A 167 -13.15 -7.06 2.26
CA LYS A 167 -12.93 -6.40 0.98
C LYS A 167 -12.66 -7.43 -0.11
N LEU A 168 -13.51 -7.44 -1.13
CA LEU A 168 -13.34 -8.24 -2.34
C LEU A 168 -12.54 -7.46 -3.39
N HIS A 169 -11.94 -8.18 -4.32
CA HIS A 169 -11.40 -7.63 -5.56
C HIS A 169 -12.10 -8.19 -6.81
N GLU A 170 -13.26 -8.79 -6.62
CA GLU A 170 -14.08 -9.32 -7.71
C GLU A 170 -14.68 -8.19 -8.56
N ILE A 171 -14.85 -8.47 -9.86
CA ILE A 171 -15.31 -7.47 -10.83
C ILE A 171 -16.59 -7.88 -11.56
N THR A 172 -17.18 -9.01 -11.19
CA THR A 172 -18.44 -9.50 -11.77
C THR A 172 -19.46 -9.80 -10.69
N GLU A 173 -20.74 -9.71 -11.09
CA GLU A 173 -21.88 -9.82 -10.19
C GLU A 173 -21.99 -11.20 -9.50
N PRO A 174 -21.77 -12.33 -10.18
CA PRO A 174 -21.93 -13.65 -9.55
C PRO A 174 -21.05 -13.88 -8.33
N GLU A 175 -19.79 -13.42 -8.36
CA GLU A 175 -18.85 -13.57 -7.24
C GLU A 175 -19.23 -12.66 -6.08
N VAL A 176 -19.64 -11.40 -6.35
CA VAL A 176 -20.08 -10.45 -5.31
C VAL A 176 -21.35 -10.95 -4.64
N ARG A 177 -22.31 -11.47 -5.41
CA ARG A 177 -23.51 -12.12 -4.88
C ARG A 177 -23.16 -13.30 -3.98
N ALA A 178 -22.29 -14.19 -4.46
CA ALA A 178 -21.87 -15.38 -3.72
C ALA A 178 -21.18 -15.02 -2.39
N ALA A 179 -20.37 -13.96 -2.39
CA ALA A 179 -19.77 -13.43 -1.17
C ALA A 179 -20.82 -12.92 -0.20
N ARG A 180 -21.80 -12.11 -0.66
CA ARG A 180 -22.89 -11.60 0.19
C ARG A 180 -23.75 -12.72 0.76
N GLU A 181 -24.10 -13.73 -0.04
CA GLU A 181 -24.82 -14.91 0.42
C GLU A 181 -24.06 -15.68 1.51
N GLU A 182 -22.74 -15.78 1.39
CA GLU A 182 -21.88 -16.49 2.34
C GLU A 182 -21.72 -15.75 3.66
N VAL A 183 -21.48 -14.42 3.60
CA VAL A 183 -21.18 -13.64 4.81
C VAL A 183 -22.43 -13.19 5.58
N GLY A 184 -23.60 -13.19 4.94
CA GLY A 184 -24.83 -12.70 5.53
C GLY A 184 -24.93 -11.16 5.54
N ALA A 185 -26.01 -10.63 6.07
CA ALA A 185 -26.32 -9.19 6.04
C ALA A 185 -25.53 -8.38 7.08
N ASP A 186 -25.09 -9.00 8.17
CA ASP A 186 -24.48 -8.32 9.31
C ASP A 186 -22.97 -8.01 9.09
N ILE A 187 -22.36 -8.56 8.04
CA ILE A 187 -20.96 -8.34 7.71
C ILE A 187 -20.84 -7.20 6.70
N ALA A 188 -20.03 -6.22 7.00
CA ALA A 188 -19.71 -5.16 6.07
C ALA A 188 -18.91 -5.71 4.89
N LEU A 189 -19.44 -5.56 3.67
CA LEU A 189 -18.82 -6.03 2.44
C LEU A 189 -18.44 -4.83 1.58
N THR A 190 -17.21 -4.82 1.08
CA THR A 190 -16.69 -3.79 0.21
C THR A 190 -16.06 -4.40 -1.04
N VAL A 191 -15.99 -3.64 -2.13
CA VAL A 191 -15.37 -4.11 -3.37
C VAL A 191 -14.42 -3.05 -3.89
N ASP A 192 -13.16 -3.45 -4.10
CA ASP A 192 -12.12 -2.65 -4.75
C ASP A 192 -11.76 -3.30 -6.09
N THR A 193 -12.24 -2.76 -7.17
CA THR A 193 -12.09 -3.36 -8.49
C THR A 193 -10.75 -3.05 -9.16
N ASN A 194 -9.93 -2.16 -8.60
CA ASN A 194 -8.68 -1.69 -9.20
C ASN A 194 -8.86 -1.08 -10.60
N CYS A 195 -9.91 -0.28 -10.78
CA CYS A 195 -10.16 0.52 -12.00
C CYS A 195 -10.18 -0.27 -13.32
N PRO A 196 -10.85 -1.43 -13.44
CA PRO A 196 -10.84 -2.22 -14.67
C PRO A 196 -11.83 -1.71 -15.72
N TRP A 197 -12.75 -0.80 -15.35
CA TRP A 197 -13.92 -0.41 -16.12
C TRP A 197 -13.78 0.98 -16.72
N THR A 198 -14.43 1.16 -17.86
CA THR A 198 -14.81 2.49 -18.35
C THR A 198 -15.87 3.12 -17.44
N LEU A 199 -16.13 4.41 -17.60
CA LEU A 199 -17.16 5.10 -16.81
C LEU A 199 -18.57 4.49 -17.02
N GLU A 200 -18.89 4.05 -18.23
CA GLU A 200 -20.18 3.41 -18.53
C GLU A 200 -20.30 2.04 -17.85
N GLU A 201 -19.25 1.22 -17.96
CA GLU A 201 -19.19 -0.09 -17.29
C GLU A 201 -19.25 0.06 -15.77
N ALA A 202 -18.52 1.02 -15.20
CA ALA A 202 -18.55 1.30 -13.76
C ALA A 202 -19.96 1.65 -13.27
N ARG A 203 -20.70 2.48 -14.01
CA ARG A 203 -22.09 2.81 -13.69
C ARG A 203 -23.01 1.60 -13.78
N ALA A 204 -22.87 0.78 -14.81
CA ALA A 204 -23.66 -0.44 -14.96
C ALA A 204 -23.39 -1.43 -13.84
N MET A 205 -22.12 -1.64 -13.48
CA MET A 205 -21.74 -2.54 -12.39
C MET A 205 -22.13 -2.00 -11.02
N ALA A 206 -22.06 -0.71 -10.77
CA ALA A 206 -22.55 -0.11 -9.52
C ALA A 206 -24.05 -0.36 -9.34
N LEU A 207 -24.83 -0.29 -10.41
CA LEU A 207 -26.26 -0.64 -10.37
C LEU A 207 -26.48 -2.14 -10.15
N ALA A 208 -25.69 -3.00 -10.79
CA ALA A 208 -25.76 -4.44 -10.63
C ALA A 208 -25.40 -4.88 -9.19
N PHE A 209 -24.47 -4.17 -8.54
CA PHE A 209 -24.04 -4.47 -7.17
C PHE A 209 -24.97 -3.88 -6.09
N LYS A 210 -25.86 -2.95 -6.45
CA LYS A 210 -26.77 -2.31 -5.49
C LYS A 210 -27.55 -3.27 -4.60
N PRO A 211 -28.04 -4.45 -5.06
CA PRO A 211 -28.75 -5.41 -4.21
C PRO A 211 -27.91 -6.02 -3.08
N TYR A 212 -26.58 -5.94 -3.17
CA TYR A 212 -25.67 -6.59 -2.23
C TYR A 212 -25.23 -5.69 -1.07
N ASP A 213 -25.81 -4.50 -0.92
CA ASP A 213 -25.58 -3.58 0.20
C ASP A 213 -24.09 -3.42 0.55
N LEU A 214 -23.30 -3.00 -0.47
CA LEU A 214 -21.88 -2.74 -0.28
C LEU A 214 -21.67 -1.47 0.53
N THR A 215 -20.76 -1.52 1.51
CA THR A 215 -20.36 -0.35 2.28
C THR A 215 -19.72 0.71 1.39
N TRP A 216 -18.93 0.26 0.41
CA TRP A 216 -18.39 1.09 -0.68
C TRP A 216 -17.95 0.21 -1.88
N LEU A 217 -17.80 0.87 -3.06
CA LEU A 217 -17.31 0.34 -4.32
C LEU A 217 -16.21 1.26 -4.84
#